data_ffbc0221b8f47e2ba4cb76a361eab0fd
#
_entry.id   ffbc0221b8f47e2ba4cb76a361eab0fd
#
_cell.length_a   1.000
_cell.length_b   1.000
_cell.length_c   1.000
_cell.angle_alpha   90.00
_cell.angle_beta   90.00
_cell.angle_gamma   90.00
#
_symmetry.space_group_name_H-M   'P 1'
#
loop_
_entity.id
_entity.type
_entity.pdbx_description
1 polymer ?
#
loop_
_entity_poly.entity_id
_entity_poly.type
_entity_poly.pdbx_seq_one_letter_code
_entity_poly.pdbx_strand_id
1 'polypeptide(L)'
;MRVFIVEDSPLIRKRIMDNLRSMGGFIVVGFAESEDDAVAAITETVPDVVVTDIRLKEGNGIEVVRQVRQASLASPPKIYVLSNYASQEYRHECELVGADAFFDKSGEYDRFLDTLQRVAH
;
A
#
# COMPACT_ATOMS: atom_id res chain seq x y z
N MET A 1 -2.60 6.81 -13.05
CA MET A 1 -2.95 6.57 -11.64
C MET A 1 -1.69 6.68 -10.79
N ARG A 2 -1.75 7.47 -9.74
CA ARG A 2 -0.59 7.79 -8.88
C ARG A 2 -0.54 6.83 -7.71
N VAL A 3 0.60 6.14 -7.54
CA VAL A 3 0.78 5.08 -6.54
C VAL A 3 1.88 5.45 -5.57
N PHE A 4 1.62 5.28 -4.27
CA PHE A 4 2.62 5.41 -3.22
C PHE A 4 2.88 4.04 -2.59
N ILE A 5 4.15 3.70 -2.39
CA ILE A 5 4.55 2.37 -1.89
C ILE A 5 5.18 2.52 -0.50
N VAL A 6 4.65 1.77 0.47
CA VAL A 6 5.18 1.71 1.83
C VAL A 6 5.78 0.31 2.03
N GLU A 7 7.09 0.22 1.90
CA GLU A 7 7.82 -1.05 1.93
C GLU A 7 9.28 -0.79 2.28
N ASP A 8 9.80 -1.47 3.30
CA ASP A 8 11.18 -1.27 3.75
C ASP A 8 12.22 -2.10 2.97
N SER A 9 11.79 -3.07 2.19
CA SER A 9 12.70 -3.86 1.34
C SER A 9 12.90 -3.20 -0.02
N PRO A 10 14.12 -2.74 -0.35
CA PRO A 10 14.39 -2.16 -1.67
C PRO A 10 14.11 -3.14 -2.80
N LEU A 11 14.38 -4.42 -2.58
CA LEU A 11 14.18 -5.48 -3.58
C LEU A 11 12.70 -5.64 -3.91
N ILE A 12 11.85 -5.69 -2.89
CA ILE A 12 10.41 -5.84 -3.09
C ILE A 12 9.81 -4.58 -3.70
N ARG A 13 10.26 -3.39 -3.26
CA ARG A 13 9.83 -2.13 -3.89
C ARG A 13 10.13 -2.12 -5.38
N LYS A 14 11.35 -2.52 -5.74
CA LYS A 14 11.75 -2.58 -7.15
C LYS A 14 10.86 -3.53 -7.94
N ARG A 15 10.55 -4.68 -7.38
CA ARG A 15 9.66 -5.66 -8.03
C ARG A 15 8.28 -5.07 -8.30
N ILE A 16 7.70 -4.41 -7.31
CA ILE A 16 6.40 -3.76 -7.46
C ILE A 16 6.46 -2.67 -8.53
N MET A 17 7.48 -1.81 -8.46
CA MET A 17 7.64 -0.72 -9.42
C MET A 17 7.82 -1.23 -10.84
N ASP A 18 8.63 -2.28 -11.04
CA ASP A 18 8.85 -2.87 -12.35
C ASP A 18 7.54 -3.46 -12.92
N ASN A 19 6.75 -4.13 -12.08
CA ASN A 19 5.46 -4.68 -12.50
C ASN A 19 4.46 -3.58 -12.87
N LEU A 20 4.39 -2.51 -12.09
CA LEU A 20 3.50 -1.38 -12.39
C LEU A 20 3.89 -0.71 -13.71
N ARG A 21 5.20 -0.55 -13.94
CA ARG A 21 5.70 0.01 -15.19
C ARG A 21 5.32 -0.86 -16.40
N SER A 22 5.45 -2.18 -16.25
CA SER A 22 5.12 -3.12 -17.32
C SER A 22 3.63 -3.13 -17.65
N MET A 23 2.79 -2.95 -16.64
CA MET A 23 1.33 -2.92 -16.84
C MET A 23 0.86 -1.64 -17.52
N GLY A 24 1.58 -0.53 -17.28
CA GLY A 24 1.20 0.77 -17.82
C GLY A 24 0.03 1.42 -17.06
N GLY A 25 -0.10 2.72 -17.17
CA GLY A 25 -1.19 3.45 -16.51
C GLY A 25 -0.91 3.86 -15.08
N PHE A 26 0.29 3.58 -14.56
CA PHE A 26 0.69 3.91 -13.19
C PHE A 26 1.91 4.81 -13.15
N ILE A 27 1.91 5.72 -12.18
CA ILE A 27 3.07 6.57 -11.87
C ILE A 27 3.35 6.38 -10.38
N VAL A 28 4.54 5.89 -10.05
CA VAL A 28 4.95 5.78 -8.64
C VAL A 28 5.43 7.16 -8.20
N VAL A 29 4.69 7.77 -7.29
CA VAL A 29 4.95 9.15 -6.85
C VAL A 29 5.88 9.23 -5.64
N GLY A 30 6.14 8.10 -5.00
CA GLY A 30 7.07 8.05 -3.88
C GLY A 30 7.01 6.73 -3.14
N PHE A 31 7.92 6.59 -2.17
CA PHE A 31 7.90 5.44 -1.27
C PHE A 31 8.36 5.87 0.12
N ALA A 32 8.06 5.04 1.11
CA ALA A 32 8.55 5.21 2.47
C ALA A 32 8.87 3.85 3.09
N GLU A 33 9.76 3.86 4.08
CA GLU A 33 10.21 2.66 4.78
C GLU A 33 9.73 2.61 6.22
N SER A 34 9.17 3.71 6.71
CA SER A 34 8.70 3.83 8.10
C SER A 34 7.29 4.41 8.15
N GLU A 35 6.64 4.21 9.29
CA GLU A 35 5.28 4.69 9.51
C GLU A 35 5.16 6.21 9.40
N ASP A 36 6.01 6.95 10.11
CA ASP A 36 5.93 8.40 10.15
C ASP A 36 6.19 9.04 8.80
N ASP A 37 7.22 8.56 8.09
CA ASP A 37 7.54 9.05 6.75
C ASP A 37 6.41 8.75 5.77
N ALA A 38 5.81 7.57 5.89
CA ALA A 38 4.70 7.17 5.02
C ALA A 38 3.49 8.09 5.21
N VAL A 39 3.07 8.31 6.45
CA VAL A 39 1.90 9.14 6.75
C VAL A 39 2.12 10.57 6.25
N ALA A 40 3.29 11.14 6.53
CA ALA A 40 3.62 12.50 6.10
C ALA A 40 3.60 12.63 4.57
N ALA A 41 4.25 11.70 3.88
CA ALA A 41 4.34 11.75 2.41
C ALA A 41 2.99 11.46 1.73
N ILE A 42 2.20 10.54 2.24
CA ILE A 42 0.88 10.23 1.68
C ILE A 42 -0.05 11.43 1.84
N THR A 43 -0.02 12.07 2.99
CA THR A 43 -0.83 13.26 3.25
C THR A 43 -0.46 14.41 2.32
N GLU A 44 0.83 14.57 2.04
CA GLU A 44 1.33 15.62 1.16
C GLU A 44 1.08 15.33 -0.33
N THR A 45 1.37 14.10 -0.78
CA THR A 45 1.26 13.74 -2.21
C THR A 45 -0.15 13.40 -2.66
N VAL A 46 -1.02 13.02 -1.75
CA VAL A 46 -2.40 12.61 -2.00
C VAL A 46 -2.48 11.64 -3.20
N PRO A 47 -1.90 10.43 -3.09
CA PRO A 47 -1.91 9.47 -4.19
C PRO A 47 -3.31 8.87 -4.40
N ASP A 48 -3.51 8.24 -5.55
CA ASP A 48 -4.75 7.51 -5.85
C ASP A 48 -4.77 6.15 -5.15
N VAL A 49 -3.61 5.52 -5.04
CA VAL A 49 -3.45 4.18 -4.46
C VAL A 49 -2.25 4.16 -3.53
N VAL A 50 -2.41 3.53 -2.38
CA VAL A 50 -1.33 3.23 -1.45
C VAL A 50 -1.19 1.71 -1.35
N VAL A 51 0.03 1.21 -1.52
CA VAL A 51 0.37 -0.19 -1.28
C VAL A 51 1.27 -0.21 -0.04
N THR A 52 0.87 -0.90 1.01
CA THR A 52 1.65 -0.93 2.24
C THR A 52 1.87 -2.35 2.76
N ASP A 53 3.08 -2.62 3.25
CA ASP A 53 3.34 -3.79 4.09
C ASP A 53 2.89 -3.49 5.52
N ILE A 54 2.81 -4.53 6.35
CA ILE A 54 2.51 -4.40 7.78
C ILE A 54 3.78 -4.08 8.57
N ARG A 55 4.83 -4.88 8.40
CA ARG A 55 6.10 -4.65 9.11
C ARG A 55 6.97 -3.67 8.34
N LEU A 56 7.36 -2.60 9.02
CA LEU A 56 8.20 -1.55 8.47
C LEU A 56 9.47 -1.43 9.29
N LYS A 57 10.43 -0.66 8.80
CA LYS A 57 11.68 -0.38 9.49
C LYS A 57 11.42 0.23 10.87
N GLU A 58 10.47 1.14 10.95
CA GLU A 58 9.97 1.71 12.20
C GLU A 58 8.46 1.85 12.08
N GLY A 59 7.73 1.38 13.09
CA GLY A 59 6.28 1.38 13.08
C GLY A 59 5.69 0.25 12.27
N ASN A 60 4.44 0.39 11.85
CA ASN A 60 3.78 -0.64 11.06
C ASN A 60 2.72 -0.06 10.11
N GLY A 61 2.40 -0.86 9.09
CA GLY A 61 1.47 -0.45 8.04
C GLY A 61 0.02 -0.34 8.48
N ILE A 62 -0.38 -1.06 9.52
CA ILE A 62 -1.75 -0.94 10.05
C ILE A 62 -1.97 0.46 10.59
N GLU A 63 -0.98 1.00 11.31
CA GLU A 63 -1.03 2.37 11.81
C GLU A 63 -0.98 3.39 10.67
N VAL A 64 -0.23 3.09 9.61
CA VAL A 64 -0.25 3.95 8.41
C VAL A 64 -1.67 4.07 7.88
N VAL A 65 -2.38 2.94 7.71
CA VAL A 65 -3.76 2.95 7.22
C VAL A 65 -4.66 3.74 8.17
N ARG A 66 -4.56 3.46 9.48
CA ARG A 66 -5.38 4.17 10.48
C ARG A 66 -5.19 5.68 10.41
N GLN A 67 -3.94 6.14 10.41
CA GLN A 67 -3.64 7.57 10.41
C GLN A 67 -4.06 8.25 9.11
N VAL A 68 -3.86 7.60 7.96
CA VAL A 68 -4.29 8.14 6.68
C VAL A 68 -5.81 8.29 6.64
N ARG A 69 -6.55 7.31 7.16
CA ARG A 69 -8.01 7.38 7.23
C ARG A 69 -8.48 8.46 8.20
N GLN A 70 -7.81 8.60 9.36
CA GLN A 70 -8.13 9.63 10.35
C GLN A 70 -7.87 11.04 9.83
N ALA A 71 -6.93 11.20 8.90
CA ALA A 71 -6.63 12.49 8.29
C ALA A 71 -7.79 13.02 7.43
N SER A 72 -8.73 12.18 7.06
CA SER A 72 -9.93 12.55 6.29
C SER A 72 -9.59 13.35 5.04
N LEU A 73 -8.70 12.81 4.22
CA LEU A 73 -8.28 13.46 2.98
C LEU A 73 -9.47 13.70 2.05
N ALA A 74 -9.45 14.81 1.32
CA ALA A 74 -10.54 15.18 0.41
C ALA A 74 -10.75 14.13 -0.69
N SER A 75 -9.64 13.52 -1.16
CA SER A 75 -9.68 12.41 -2.11
C SER A 75 -8.99 11.21 -1.48
N PRO A 76 -9.73 10.40 -0.69
CA PRO A 76 -9.11 9.27 0.02
C PRO A 76 -8.53 8.25 -0.97
N PRO A 77 -7.30 7.78 -0.75
CA PRO A 77 -6.72 6.78 -1.64
C PRO A 77 -7.34 5.40 -1.40
N LYS A 78 -7.29 4.55 -2.42
CA LYS A 78 -7.44 3.12 -2.22
C LYS A 78 -6.20 2.62 -1.48
N ILE A 79 -6.37 1.81 -0.46
CA ILE A 79 -5.26 1.27 0.32
C ILE A 79 -5.28 -0.24 0.27
N TYR A 80 -4.20 -0.81 -0.28
CA TYR A 80 -4.02 -2.25 -0.39
C TYR A 80 -2.85 -2.67 0.48
N VAL A 81 -3.09 -3.64 1.36
CA VAL A 81 -2.03 -4.23 2.19
C VAL A 81 -1.46 -5.43 1.45
N LEU A 82 -0.15 -5.45 1.30
CA LEU A 82 0.58 -6.54 0.66
C LEU A 82 1.66 -7.00 1.65
N SER A 83 1.48 -8.18 2.25
CA SER A 83 2.32 -8.60 3.37
C SER A 83 2.50 -10.12 3.42
N ASN A 84 3.64 -10.55 3.98
CA ASN A 84 3.86 -11.94 4.33
C ASN A 84 3.18 -12.31 5.66
N TYR A 85 2.73 -11.32 6.43
CA TYR A 85 2.04 -11.54 7.71
C TYR A 85 0.54 -11.62 7.45
N ALA A 86 0.09 -12.75 6.88
CA ALA A 86 -1.25 -12.91 6.33
C ALA A 86 -2.19 -13.72 7.23
N SER A 87 -2.03 -13.61 8.56
CA SER A 87 -2.94 -14.26 9.49
C SER A 87 -4.35 -13.65 9.43
N GLN A 88 -5.34 -14.42 9.87
CA GLN A 88 -6.71 -13.93 9.97
C GLN A 88 -6.80 -12.67 10.85
N GLU A 89 -6.02 -12.64 11.92
CA GLU A 89 -5.99 -11.49 12.83
C GLU A 89 -5.49 -10.23 12.14
N TYR A 90 -4.40 -10.32 11.40
CA TYR A 90 -3.86 -9.18 10.67
C TYR A 90 -4.80 -8.73 9.56
N ARG A 91 -5.40 -9.68 8.84
CA ARG A 91 -6.39 -9.34 7.79
C ARG A 91 -7.57 -8.59 8.38
N HIS A 92 -8.06 -9.05 9.53
CA HIS A 92 -9.18 -8.42 10.21
C HIS A 92 -8.83 -7.01 10.72
N GLU A 93 -7.65 -6.85 11.34
CA GLU A 93 -7.20 -5.53 11.80
C GLU A 93 -7.06 -4.54 10.64
N CYS A 94 -6.52 -4.97 9.51
CA CYS A 94 -6.39 -4.12 8.34
C CYS A 94 -7.75 -3.66 7.83
N GLU A 95 -8.73 -4.56 7.80
CA GLU A 95 -10.08 -4.22 7.39
C GLU A 95 -10.70 -3.20 8.34
N LEU A 96 -10.56 -3.41 9.66
CA LEU A 96 -11.12 -2.52 10.67
C LEU A 96 -10.58 -1.09 10.58
N VAL A 97 -9.31 -0.92 10.24
CA VAL A 97 -8.73 0.42 10.13
C VAL A 97 -8.97 1.09 8.78
N GLY A 98 -9.58 0.39 7.84
CA GLY A 98 -10.00 0.99 6.59
C GLY A 98 -9.21 0.61 5.35
N ALA A 99 -8.46 -0.50 5.36
CA ALA A 99 -7.83 -1.01 4.15
C ALA A 99 -8.90 -1.55 3.20
N ASP A 100 -8.72 -1.35 1.91
CA ASP A 100 -9.66 -1.81 0.90
C ASP A 100 -9.48 -3.27 0.56
N ALA A 101 -8.27 -3.81 0.66
CA ALA A 101 -7.99 -5.22 0.44
C ALA A 101 -6.67 -5.62 1.09
N PHE A 102 -6.49 -6.92 1.27
CA PHE A 102 -5.29 -7.52 1.82
C PHE A 102 -4.82 -8.64 0.89
N PHE A 103 -3.52 -8.68 0.60
CA PHE A 103 -2.93 -9.73 -0.23
C PHE A 103 -1.70 -10.31 0.43
N ASP A 104 -1.59 -11.64 0.40
CA ASP A 104 -0.41 -12.36 0.85
C ASP A 104 0.66 -12.27 -0.25
N LYS A 105 1.84 -11.75 0.09
CA LYS A 105 2.95 -11.61 -0.87
C LYS A 105 3.35 -12.94 -1.52
N SER A 106 3.27 -14.04 -0.80
CA SER A 106 3.72 -15.33 -1.30
C SER A 106 2.68 -16.07 -2.12
N GLY A 107 1.40 -15.89 -1.81
CA GLY A 107 0.33 -16.65 -2.44
C GLY A 107 -0.67 -15.85 -3.27
N GLU A 108 -0.71 -14.52 -3.10
CA GLU A 108 -1.74 -13.69 -3.71
C GLU A 108 -1.17 -12.50 -4.49
N TYR A 109 0.11 -12.53 -4.83
CA TYR A 109 0.73 -11.41 -5.53
C TYR A 109 0.09 -11.16 -6.90
N ASP A 110 -0.25 -12.21 -7.63
CA ASP A 110 -0.91 -12.06 -8.95
C ASP A 110 -2.29 -11.45 -8.80
N ARG A 111 -3.04 -11.81 -7.76
CA ARG A 111 -4.33 -11.20 -7.46
C ARG A 111 -4.19 -9.71 -7.14
N PHE A 112 -3.12 -9.35 -6.44
CA PHE A 112 -2.80 -7.96 -6.16
C PHE A 112 -2.60 -7.17 -7.46
N LEU A 113 -1.80 -7.68 -8.39
CA LEU A 113 -1.58 -7.02 -9.68
C LEU A 113 -2.87 -6.92 -10.49
N ASP A 114 -3.67 -7.97 -10.51
CA ASP A 114 -4.96 -7.97 -11.19
C ASP A 114 -5.90 -6.90 -10.62
N THR A 115 -5.93 -6.76 -9.31
CA THR A 115 -6.74 -5.77 -8.62
C THR A 115 -6.32 -4.35 -9.01
N LEU A 116 -5.01 -4.09 -9.02
CA LEU A 116 -4.48 -2.79 -9.45
C LEU A 116 -4.88 -2.48 -10.89
N GLN A 117 -4.78 -3.46 -11.77
CA GLN A 117 -5.11 -3.27 -13.17
C GLN A 117 -6.59 -2.90 -13.37
N ARG A 118 -7.48 -3.51 -12.60
CA ARG A 118 -8.91 -3.17 -12.64
C ARG A 118 -9.19 -1.77 -12.13
N VAL A 119 -8.48 -1.33 -11.11
CA VAL A 119 -8.64 0.01 -10.55
C VAL A 119 -8.16 1.08 -11.52
N ALA A 120 -7.10 0.79 -12.31
CA ALA A 120 -6.55 1.72 -13.28
C ALA A 120 -7.39 1.82 -14.56
N HIS A 121 -8.20 0.84 -14.83
CA HIS A 121 -9.00 0.73 -16.04
C HIS A 121 -10.46 0.48 -15.71
#